data_f1686de6c7b74d8dd4bfdeed2b3fa937
#
_entry.id   f1686de6c7b74d8dd4bfdeed2b3fa937
#
_cell.length_a   1.000
_cell.length_b   1.000
_cell.length_c   1.000
_cell.angle_alpha   90.00
_cell.angle_beta   90.00
_cell.angle_gamma   90.00
#
_symmetry.space_group_name_H-M   'P 1'
#
loop_
_entity.id
_entity.type
_entity.pdbx_description
1 polymer ?
#
loop_
_entity_poly.entity_id
_entity_poly.type
_entity_poly.pdbx_seq_one_letter_code
_entity_poly.pdbx_strand_id
1 'polypeptide(L)'
;MWEILLKIQINLAFLFRKFANILMKVRKGKSSVKKRIAVFSDTHGNLTALQAMYRDSIAQHVDEYWFIGDLLMPGPSVKPIWEILQEMKPTVIVRGNWDDLVVRGARGMMDMERPSHIYFARLAQYVAEHAPDGMIDEIASWPMHVTKRVGLLNFGISHNLPWLNMGQDLFPTQVSENFDKLFNVAGEPVDIAIYAHVHHDLLRYGSDERMVLNPGAVGEPFNHWQPLQRDLRAHYLILEVDDIGLAETSFRHIGYSRDQEKQIADKSDLPYRDLYKKMMVTGRAYTHDDELLTEYNNQYNYADEYRKYAKKLNG
;
A
#
# COMPACT_ATOMS: atom_id res chain seq x y z
N MET A 1 -69.50 3.35 -20.91
CA MET A 1 -68.13 3.23 -21.44
C MET A 1 -67.23 4.41 -21.07
N TRP A 2 -67.69 5.65 -21.23
CA TRP A 2 -66.88 6.84 -20.87
C TRP A 2 -66.57 6.99 -19.37
N GLU A 3 -67.48 6.70 -18.46
CA GLU A 3 -67.25 6.76 -17.02
C GLU A 3 -66.23 5.72 -16.49
N ILE A 4 -66.17 4.55 -17.13
CA ILE A 4 -65.20 3.51 -16.77
C ILE A 4 -63.80 3.94 -17.20
N LEU A 5 -63.63 4.51 -18.39
CA LEU A 5 -62.36 5.04 -18.89
C LEU A 5 -61.84 6.21 -18.03
N LEU A 6 -62.72 7.11 -17.59
CA LEU A 6 -62.36 8.23 -16.72
C LEU A 6 -61.87 7.75 -15.32
N LYS A 7 -62.55 6.72 -14.74
CA LYS A 7 -62.15 6.13 -13.48
C LYS A 7 -60.79 5.40 -13.58
N ILE A 8 -60.51 4.75 -14.71
CA ILE A 8 -59.20 4.11 -14.96
C ILE A 8 -58.08 5.15 -15.10
N GLN A 9 -58.32 6.26 -15.83
CA GLN A 9 -57.34 7.34 -15.94
C GLN A 9 -57.04 8.03 -14.60
N ILE A 10 -58.02 8.27 -13.76
CA ILE A 10 -57.84 8.86 -12.41
C ILE A 10 -57.07 7.90 -11.50
N ASN A 11 -57.38 6.61 -11.56
CA ASN A 11 -56.61 5.63 -10.77
C ASN A 11 -55.16 5.47 -11.24
N LEU A 12 -54.88 5.48 -12.53
CA LEU A 12 -53.56 5.47 -13.10
C LEU A 12 -52.74 6.73 -12.70
N ALA A 13 -53.36 7.90 -12.77
CA ALA A 13 -52.70 9.17 -12.34
C ALA A 13 -52.38 9.17 -10.83
N PHE A 14 -53.29 8.59 -10.02
CA PHE A 14 -53.06 8.46 -8.57
C PHE A 14 -51.95 7.44 -8.23
N LEU A 15 -51.87 6.32 -8.95
CA LEU A 15 -50.79 5.35 -8.86
C LEU A 15 -49.45 5.93 -9.30
N PHE A 16 -49.42 6.66 -10.41
CA PHE A 16 -48.23 7.39 -10.88
C PHE A 16 -47.74 8.44 -9.87
N ARG A 17 -48.62 9.21 -9.25
CA ARG A 17 -48.28 10.14 -8.17
C ARG A 17 -47.76 9.45 -6.93
N LYS A 18 -48.36 8.35 -6.52
CA LYS A 18 -47.84 7.53 -5.39
C LYS A 18 -46.46 6.96 -5.71
N PHE A 19 -46.25 6.43 -6.91
CA PHE A 19 -44.96 5.88 -7.35
C PHE A 19 -43.89 6.99 -7.46
N ALA A 20 -44.24 8.16 -8.02
CA ALA A 20 -43.36 9.33 -8.06
C ALA A 20 -43.01 9.85 -6.66
N ASN A 21 -43.96 9.84 -5.72
CA ASN A 21 -43.70 10.21 -4.33
C ASN A 21 -42.88 9.20 -3.58
N ILE A 22 -43.00 7.90 -3.89
CA ILE A 22 -42.15 6.84 -3.36
C ILE A 22 -40.74 6.99 -3.94
N LEU A 23 -40.58 7.22 -5.24
CA LEU A 23 -39.30 7.49 -5.90
C LEU A 23 -38.64 8.77 -5.39
N MET A 24 -39.41 9.84 -5.13
CA MET A 24 -38.89 11.07 -4.54
C MET A 24 -38.53 10.90 -3.05
N LYS A 25 -39.26 10.08 -2.30
CA LYS A 25 -38.87 9.71 -0.91
C LYS A 25 -37.65 8.82 -0.87
N VAL A 26 -37.48 7.92 -1.83
CA VAL A 26 -36.25 7.13 -2.00
C VAL A 26 -35.08 8.02 -2.42
N ARG A 27 -35.32 9.03 -3.29
CA ARG A 27 -34.28 10.06 -3.65
C ARG A 27 -33.99 11.09 -2.55
N LYS A 28 -34.92 11.35 -1.63
CA LYS A 28 -34.72 12.17 -0.42
C LYS A 28 -34.29 11.32 0.80
N GLY A 29 -34.10 10.03 0.60
CA GLY A 29 -33.56 9.13 1.61
C GLY A 29 -32.11 9.47 1.88
N LYS A 30 -31.85 9.95 3.11
CA LYS A 30 -30.57 10.06 3.81
C LYS A 30 -29.36 10.29 2.90
N SER A 31 -28.67 11.39 3.06
CA SER A 31 -27.25 11.49 2.66
C SER A 31 -26.60 10.16 3.03
N SER A 32 -26.30 9.32 2.03
CA SER A 32 -25.58 8.09 2.26
C SER A 32 -24.30 8.47 2.98
N VAL A 33 -24.03 7.86 4.13
CA VAL A 33 -22.78 8.11 4.87
C VAL A 33 -21.68 7.56 3.96
N LYS A 34 -21.10 8.42 3.14
CA LYS A 34 -19.94 8.09 2.34
C LYS A 34 -18.74 8.00 3.26
N LYS A 35 -18.03 6.90 3.19
CA LYS A 35 -16.76 6.72 3.87
C LYS A 35 -15.64 6.84 2.86
N ARG A 36 -14.70 7.76 3.09
CA ARG A 36 -13.50 7.97 2.28
C ARG A 36 -12.31 7.31 2.93
N ILE A 37 -11.71 6.35 2.24
CA ILE A 37 -10.63 5.51 2.76
C ILE A 37 -9.40 5.75 1.92
N ALA A 38 -8.29 6.17 2.53
CA ALA A 38 -6.98 6.20 1.87
C ALA A 38 -6.30 4.84 2.05
N VAL A 39 -5.98 4.20 0.95
CA VAL A 39 -5.19 2.96 0.90
C VAL A 39 -3.80 3.31 0.38
N PHE A 40 -2.77 2.95 1.12
CA PHE A 40 -1.38 3.26 0.76
C PHE A 40 -0.42 2.15 1.18
N SER A 41 0.72 2.09 0.51
CA SER A 41 1.71 1.03 0.64
C SER A 41 3.09 1.47 0.19
N ASP A 42 4.08 0.61 0.38
CA ASP A 42 5.40 0.73 -0.23
C ASP A 42 6.01 2.12 0.01
N THR A 43 6.03 2.52 1.29
CA THR A 43 6.59 3.82 1.74
C THR A 43 8.11 3.81 1.66
N HIS A 44 8.72 2.66 1.92
CA HIS A 44 10.15 2.41 1.72
C HIS A 44 11.08 3.44 2.36
N GLY A 45 10.73 3.94 3.55
CA GLY A 45 11.58 4.88 4.27
C GLY A 45 11.62 6.30 3.67
N ASN A 46 10.76 6.63 2.68
CA ASN A 46 10.70 7.92 2.01
C ASN A 46 9.78 8.89 2.76
N LEU A 47 10.38 9.67 3.65
CA LEU A 47 9.64 10.60 4.53
C LEU A 47 8.89 11.68 3.75
N THR A 48 9.55 12.31 2.79
CA THR A 48 8.96 13.45 2.07
C THR A 48 7.78 13.02 1.19
N ALA A 49 7.81 11.80 0.66
CA ALA A 49 6.71 11.21 -0.08
C ALA A 49 5.52 10.91 0.85
N LEU A 50 5.76 10.26 2.00
CA LEU A 50 4.71 9.96 2.98
C LEU A 50 4.06 11.24 3.51
N GLN A 51 4.85 12.27 3.83
CA GLN A 51 4.33 13.57 4.26
C GLN A 51 3.46 14.24 3.19
N ALA A 52 3.84 14.13 1.92
CA ALA A 52 3.07 14.70 0.81
C ALA A 52 1.73 13.96 0.65
N MET A 53 1.75 12.64 0.68
CA MET A 53 0.54 11.79 0.62
C MET A 53 -0.37 12.09 1.81
N TYR A 54 0.17 12.16 3.03
CA TYR A 54 -0.62 12.42 4.25
C TYR A 54 -1.29 13.80 4.21
N ARG A 55 -0.56 14.86 3.80
CA ARG A 55 -1.16 16.20 3.62
C ARG A 55 -2.28 16.21 2.57
N ASP A 56 -2.08 15.52 1.45
CA ASP A 56 -3.11 15.41 0.41
C ASP A 56 -4.34 14.66 0.93
N SER A 57 -4.17 13.55 1.64
CA SER A 57 -5.28 12.77 2.20
C SER A 57 -6.15 13.58 3.17
N ILE A 58 -5.53 14.43 4.00
CA ILE A 58 -6.25 15.37 4.88
C ILE A 58 -7.04 16.37 4.04
N ALA A 59 -6.44 16.96 3.00
CA ALA A 59 -7.11 17.89 2.09
C ALA A 59 -8.27 17.24 1.30
N GLN A 60 -8.17 15.92 1.08
CA GLN A 60 -9.22 15.11 0.47
C GLN A 60 -10.28 14.66 1.49
N HIS A 61 -10.21 15.07 2.76
CA HIS A 61 -11.16 14.70 3.82
C HIS A 61 -11.33 13.18 3.97
N VAL A 62 -10.20 12.46 4.03
CA VAL A 62 -10.18 11.01 4.26
C VAL A 62 -10.61 10.72 5.70
N ASP A 63 -11.50 9.73 5.87
CA ASP A 63 -12.04 9.32 7.17
C ASP A 63 -11.23 8.18 7.81
N GLU A 64 -10.55 7.38 7.00
CA GLU A 64 -9.90 6.14 7.43
C GLU A 64 -8.67 5.84 6.58
N TYR A 65 -7.64 5.25 7.20
CA TYR A 65 -6.40 4.85 6.54
C TYR A 65 -6.22 3.34 6.58
N TRP A 66 -5.81 2.75 5.45
CA TRP A 66 -5.39 1.36 5.33
C TRP A 66 -3.96 1.32 4.82
N PHE A 67 -3.06 0.82 5.64
CA PHE A 67 -1.65 0.61 5.28
C PHE A 67 -1.43 -0.85 4.90
N ILE A 68 -0.84 -1.09 3.74
CA ILE A 68 -0.73 -2.44 3.20
C ILE A 68 0.71 -2.90 2.96
N GLY A 69 1.61 -2.52 3.87
CA GLY A 69 2.96 -3.05 4.02
C GLY A 69 4.08 -2.25 3.38
N ASP A 70 5.31 -2.68 3.65
CA ASP A 70 6.57 -2.11 3.20
C ASP A 70 6.78 -0.66 3.66
N LEU A 71 6.84 -0.51 4.99
CA LEU A 71 6.98 0.81 5.63
C LEU A 71 8.37 1.40 5.46
N LEU A 72 9.43 0.62 5.67
CA LEU A 72 10.81 1.06 5.83
C LEU A 72 11.74 0.43 4.80
N MET A 73 12.98 0.97 4.70
CA MET A 73 14.01 0.56 3.73
C MET A 73 13.55 0.71 2.25
N PRO A 74 14.46 1.11 1.34
CA PRO A 74 15.86 1.47 1.61
C PRO A 74 16.07 2.93 2.03
N GLY A 75 15.01 3.71 2.24
CA GLY A 75 15.09 5.14 2.59
C GLY A 75 15.59 5.38 4.02
N PRO A 76 16.05 6.63 4.30
CA PRO A 76 16.79 6.98 5.51
C PRO A 76 15.92 7.16 6.75
N SER A 77 14.59 7.35 6.59
CA SER A 77 13.74 7.79 7.68
C SER A 77 13.06 6.64 8.38
N VAL A 78 13.37 6.43 9.65
CA VAL A 78 12.78 5.38 10.50
C VAL A 78 11.76 5.98 11.47
N LYS A 79 12.22 6.64 12.52
CA LYS A 79 11.37 7.20 13.57
C LYS A 79 10.32 8.19 13.04
N PRO A 80 10.63 9.18 12.17
CA PRO A 80 9.62 10.12 11.68
C PRO A 80 8.50 9.44 10.86
N ILE A 81 8.82 8.40 10.10
CA ILE A 81 7.82 7.62 9.36
C ILE A 81 6.91 6.85 10.31
N TRP A 82 7.51 6.22 11.33
CA TRP A 82 6.76 5.54 12.36
C TRP A 82 5.78 6.47 13.10
N GLU A 83 6.24 7.66 13.48
CA GLU A 83 5.41 8.66 14.14
C GLU A 83 4.23 9.10 13.28
N ILE A 84 4.42 9.28 11.97
CA ILE A 84 3.33 9.60 11.03
C ILE A 84 2.36 8.43 10.94
N LEU A 85 2.83 7.19 10.83
CA LEU A 85 1.94 6.02 10.78
C LEU A 85 1.08 5.93 12.05
N GLN A 86 1.68 6.17 13.21
CA GLN A 86 0.96 6.17 14.50
C GLN A 86 -0.06 7.34 14.58
N GLU A 87 0.25 8.51 14.02
CA GLU A 87 -0.67 9.65 13.94
C GLU A 87 -1.86 9.35 13.02
N MET A 88 -1.63 8.72 11.87
CA MET A 88 -2.67 8.32 10.92
C MET A 88 -3.63 7.28 11.50
N LYS A 89 -3.22 6.48 12.46
CA LYS A 89 -4.01 5.41 13.12
C LYS A 89 -4.71 4.50 12.11
N PRO A 90 -3.99 3.80 11.23
CA PRO A 90 -4.61 2.95 10.24
C PRO A 90 -5.52 1.90 10.92
N THR A 91 -6.71 1.70 10.36
CA THR A 91 -7.66 0.69 10.86
C THR A 91 -7.46 -0.68 10.19
N VAL A 92 -6.65 -0.73 9.15
CA VAL A 92 -6.11 -1.93 8.52
C VAL A 92 -4.60 -1.76 8.39
N ILE A 93 -3.87 -2.75 8.84
CA ILE A 93 -2.42 -2.89 8.62
C ILE A 93 -2.16 -4.33 8.20
N VAL A 94 -1.39 -4.54 7.13
CA VAL A 94 -0.84 -5.85 6.76
C VAL A 94 0.66 -5.75 6.56
N ARG A 95 1.35 -6.87 6.74
CA ARG A 95 2.81 -6.96 6.69
C ARG A 95 3.29 -7.22 5.27
N GLY A 96 4.21 -6.39 4.78
CA GLY A 96 4.90 -6.58 3.51
C GLY A 96 6.15 -7.45 3.62
N ASN A 97 6.79 -7.70 2.48
CA ASN A 97 7.99 -8.52 2.43
C ASN A 97 9.23 -7.77 2.96
N TRP A 98 9.30 -6.45 2.80
CA TRP A 98 10.39 -5.67 3.41
C TRP A 98 10.20 -5.51 4.92
N ASP A 99 8.96 -5.51 5.41
CA ASP A 99 8.69 -5.55 6.85
C ASP A 99 9.22 -6.85 7.46
N ASP A 100 9.07 -8.01 6.78
CA ASP A 100 9.68 -9.28 7.19
C ASP A 100 11.22 -9.21 7.19
N LEU A 101 11.82 -8.56 6.19
CA LEU A 101 13.27 -8.36 6.13
C LEU A 101 13.76 -7.46 7.26
N VAL A 102 13.02 -6.40 7.60
CA VAL A 102 13.30 -5.54 8.76
C VAL A 102 13.31 -6.37 10.05
N VAL A 103 12.27 -7.15 10.30
CA VAL A 103 12.16 -7.98 11.52
C VAL A 103 13.29 -9.00 11.60
N ARG A 104 13.53 -9.74 10.52
CA ARG A 104 14.59 -10.76 10.47
C ARG A 104 15.98 -10.15 10.65
N GLY A 105 16.24 -9.06 9.93
CA GLY A 105 17.55 -8.41 10.02
C GLY A 105 17.80 -7.73 11.36
N ALA A 106 16.80 -7.07 11.93
CA ALA A 106 16.87 -6.49 13.27
C ALA A 106 17.16 -7.52 14.36
N ARG A 107 16.70 -8.76 14.16
CA ARG A 107 16.95 -9.88 15.09
C ARG A 107 18.23 -10.68 14.80
N GLY A 108 19.07 -10.21 13.85
CA GLY A 108 20.32 -10.90 13.51
C GLY A 108 20.12 -12.21 12.74
N MET A 109 18.97 -12.41 12.07
CA MET A 109 18.54 -13.68 11.46
C MET A 109 18.66 -13.71 9.93
N MET A 110 19.42 -12.79 9.33
CA MET A 110 19.64 -12.79 7.87
C MET A 110 20.80 -13.73 7.52
N ASP A 111 20.60 -14.51 6.45
CA ASP A 111 21.75 -15.15 5.80
C ASP A 111 22.55 -14.12 4.99
N MET A 112 23.80 -14.46 4.64
CA MET A 112 24.74 -13.54 4.00
C MET A 112 25.34 -14.18 2.73
N GLU A 113 24.59 -15.07 2.09
CA GLU A 113 25.09 -15.87 0.96
C GLU A 113 25.13 -15.06 -0.35
N ARG A 114 24.24 -14.08 -0.50
CA ARG A 114 24.11 -13.27 -1.72
C ARG A 114 24.38 -11.79 -1.43
N PRO A 115 24.87 -11.03 -2.43
CA PRO A 115 25.06 -9.58 -2.27
C PRO A 115 23.82 -8.84 -1.82
N SER A 116 22.65 -9.21 -2.35
CA SER A 116 21.35 -8.65 -1.96
C SER A 116 20.96 -8.99 -0.53
N HIS A 117 21.33 -10.16 0.00
CA HIS A 117 21.07 -10.52 1.41
C HIS A 117 21.88 -9.66 2.37
N ILE A 118 23.13 -9.32 2.01
CA ILE A 118 23.96 -8.38 2.77
C ILE A 118 23.34 -6.97 2.73
N TYR A 119 22.84 -6.55 1.56
CA TYR A 119 22.14 -5.27 1.39
C TYR A 119 20.93 -5.16 2.34
N PHE A 120 20.04 -6.15 2.33
CA PHE A 120 18.88 -6.15 3.22
C PHE A 120 19.28 -6.24 4.70
N ALA A 121 20.25 -7.09 5.03
CA ALA A 121 20.74 -7.25 6.39
C ALA A 121 21.28 -5.93 6.97
N ARG A 122 22.09 -5.21 6.19
CA ARG A 122 22.72 -3.97 6.63
C ARG A 122 21.71 -2.82 6.74
N LEU A 123 20.72 -2.75 5.83
CA LEU A 123 19.62 -1.80 5.92
C LEU A 123 18.72 -2.09 7.13
N ALA A 124 18.40 -3.37 7.38
CA ALA A 124 17.59 -3.75 8.53
C ALA A 124 18.31 -3.49 9.87
N GLN A 125 19.63 -3.65 9.92
CA GLN A 125 20.44 -3.23 11.07
C GLN A 125 20.31 -1.72 11.29
N TYR A 126 20.43 -0.90 10.22
CA TYR A 126 20.23 0.55 10.30
C TYR A 126 18.85 0.89 10.87
N VAL A 127 17.80 0.23 10.40
CA VAL A 127 16.45 0.41 10.94
C VAL A 127 16.40 0.07 12.42
N ALA A 128 16.99 -1.06 12.85
CA ALA A 128 17.00 -1.48 14.26
C ALA A 128 17.72 -0.46 15.17
N GLU A 129 18.81 0.11 14.68
CA GLU A 129 19.62 1.11 15.41
C GLU A 129 18.89 2.46 15.57
N HIS A 130 17.85 2.74 14.72
CA HIS A 130 17.08 3.99 14.73
C HIS A 130 15.60 3.78 15.13
N ALA A 131 15.20 2.55 15.41
CA ALA A 131 13.83 2.19 15.75
C ALA A 131 13.47 2.67 17.17
N PRO A 132 12.29 3.26 17.36
CA PRO A 132 11.70 3.39 18.70
C PRO A 132 11.50 2.02 19.37
N ASP A 133 11.52 2.02 20.70
CA ASP A 133 11.27 0.80 21.48
C ASP A 133 9.95 0.14 21.08
N GLY A 134 9.96 -1.16 20.90
CA GLY A 134 8.79 -1.97 20.56
C GLY A 134 8.37 -1.94 19.08
N MET A 135 8.91 -1.03 18.24
CA MET A 135 8.51 -0.91 16.83
C MET A 135 8.72 -2.23 16.06
N ILE A 136 9.86 -2.88 16.22
CA ILE A 136 10.17 -4.13 15.50
C ILE A 136 9.21 -5.26 15.88
N ASP A 137 8.82 -5.36 17.14
CA ASP A 137 7.87 -6.36 17.62
C ASP A 137 6.44 -6.06 17.16
N GLU A 138 6.06 -4.78 17.09
CA GLU A 138 4.78 -4.36 16.53
C GLU A 138 4.70 -4.72 15.03
N ILE A 139 5.72 -4.40 14.23
CA ILE A 139 5.79 -4.80 12.81
C ILE A 139 5.72 -6.33 12.66
N ALA A 140 6.41 -7.07 13.51
CA ALA A 140 6.36 -8.54 13.50
C ALA A 140 4.97 -9.12 13.79
N SER A 141 4.13 -8.37 14.50
CA SER A 141 2.76 -8.77 14.86
C SER A 141 1.73 -8.51 13.75
N TRP A 142 2.05 -7.72 12.74
CA TRP A 142 1.12 -7.38 11.66
C TRP A 142 0.70 -8.64 10.90
N PRO A 143 -0.60 -8.80 10.58
CA PRO A 143 -1.09 -9.95 9.83
C PRO A 143 -0.65 -9.91 8.36
N MET A 144 -0.65 -11.07 7.71
CA MET A 144 -0.40 -11.20 6.26
C MET A 144 -1.61 -10.77 5.42
N HIS A 145 -2.81 -10.93 5.99
CA HIS A 145 -4.08 -10.67 5.33
C HIS A 145 -5.12 -10.19 6.34
N VAL A 146 -5.99 -9.30 5.88
CA VAL A 146 -7.16 -8.82 6.63
C VAL A 146 -8.39 -8.83 5.72
N THR A 147 -9.52 -9.35 6.21
CA THR A 147 -10.83 -9.11 5.59
C THR A 147 -11.52 -7.97 6.36
N LYS A 148 -11.92 -6.92 5.63
CA LYS A 148 -12.56 -5.73 6.21
C LYS A 148 -13.89 -5.46 5.55
N ARG A 149 -14.97 -5.44 6.35
CA ARG A 149 -16.29 -5.05 5.87
C ARG A 149 -16.48 -3.54 5.94
N VAL A 150 -16.92 -2.93 4.84
CA VAL A 150 -17.34 -1.52 4.77
C VAL A 150 -18.67 -1.45 4.02
N GLY A 151 -19.72 -1.00 4.68
CA GLY A 151 -21.07 -1.05 4.12
C GLY A 151 -21.50 -2.47 3.78
N LEU A 152 -21.82 -2.70 2.51
CA LEU A 152 -22.21 -4.01 2.00
C LEU A 152 -21.05 -4.85 1.45
N LEU A 153 -19.84 -4.25 1.32
CA LEU A 153 -18.69 -4.87 0.66
C LEU A 153 -17.70 -5.47 1.66
N ASN A 154 -17.17 -6.63 1.33
CA ASN A 154 -16.05 -7.27 1.99
C ASN A 154 -14.78 -7.08 1.17
N PHE A 155 -13.78 -6.39 1.75
CA PHE A 155 -12.48 -6.17 1.15
C PHE A 155 -11.50 -7.22 1.67
N GLY A 156 -10.84 -7.97 0.77
CA GLY A 156 -9.67 -8.79 1.08
C GLY A 156 -8.41 -7.97 0.87
N ILE A 157 -7.56 -7.86 1.88
CA ILE A 157 -6.41 -6.94 1.88
C ILE A 157 -5.16 -7.72 2.26
N SER A 158 -4.16 -7.71 1.38
CA SER A 158 -2.86 -8.36 1.59
C SER A 158 -1.77 -7.58 0.87
N HIS A 159 -0.50 -7.74 1.27
CA HIS A 159 0.59 -7.07 0.56
C HIS A 159 0.83 -7.67 -0.84
N ASN A 160 0.79 -8.98 -0.95
CA ASN A 160 0.79 -9.73 -2.23
C ASN A 160 -0.31 -10.79 -2.13
N LEU A 161 -0.02 -12.07 -2.25
CA LEU A 161 -1.00 -13.13 -1.99
C LEU A 161 -1.38 -13.18 -0.49
N PRO A 162 -2.60 -13.61 -0.13
CA PRO A 162 -3.03 -13.66 1.27
C PRO A 162 -2.13 -14.47 2.20
N TRP A 163 -1.36 -15.43 1.67
CA TRP A 163 -0.45 -16.32 2.39
C TRP A 163 1.03 -16.11 2.06
N LEU A 164 1.36 -15.23 1.09
CA LEU A 164 2.73 -14.98 0.65
C LEU A 164 2.87 -13.51 0.23
N ASN A 165 3.63 -12.73 0.98
CA ASN A 165 3.78 -11.29 0.77
C ASN A 165 4.81 -10.90 -0.30
N MET A 166 5.35 -11.85 -1.05
CA MET A 166 6.34 -11.63 -2.12
C MET A 166 6.04 -12.49 -3.36
N GLY A 167 6.75 -12.24 -4.45
CA GLY A 167 6.69 -13.03 -5.68
C GLY A 167 6.13 -12.25 -6.85
N GLN A 168 6.09 -12.91 -8.02
CA GLN A 168 5.75 -12.27 -9.30
C GLN A 168 4.35 -12.65 -9.81
N ASP A 169 3.57 -13.38 -9.02
CA ASP A 169 2.26 -13.90 -9.44
C ASP A 169 1.24 -12.82 -9.79
N LEU A 170 1.37 -11.66 -9.15
CA LEU A 170 0.43 -10.53 -9.28
C LEU A 170 1.02 -9.34 -10.05
N PHE A 171 2.07 -9.54 -10.84
CA PHE A 171 2.55 -8.49 -11.74
C PHE A 171 1.44 -8.06 -12.73
N PRO A 172 1.36 -6.77 -13.11
CA PRO A 172 0.28 -6.25 -13.98
C PRO A 172 0.11 -7.00 -15.30
N THR A 173 1.17 -7.64 -15.79
CA THR A 173 1.18 -8.40 -17.06
C THR A 173 0.76 -9.86 -16.94
N GLN A 174 0.46 -10.33 -15.73
CA GLN A 174 0.02 -11.70 -15.49
C GLN A 174 -1.43 -11.93 -15.93
N VAL A 175 -1.79 -13.20 -16.15
CA VAL A 175 -3.13 -13.62 -16.53
C VAL A 175 -4.14 -13.41 -15.39
N SER A 176 -5.42 -13.28 -15.72
CA SER A 176 -6.47 -12.96 -14.73
C SER A 176 -6.61 -14.02 -13.65
N GLU A 177 -6.40 -15.28 -13.99
CA GLU A 177 -6.48 -16.42 -13.08
C GLU A 177 -5.47 -16.34 -11.92
N ASN A 178 -4.35 -15.64 -12.10
CA ASN A 178 -3.42 -15.40 -11.00
C ASN A 178 -4.03 -14.50 -9.93
N PHE A 179 -4.84 -13.54 -10.34
CA PHE A 179 -5.50 -12.59 -9.42
C PHE A 179 -6.69 -13.20 -8.69
N ASP A 180 -7.27 -14.29 -9.20
CA ASP A 180 -8.32 -15.04 -8.51
C ASP A 180 -7.84 -15.60 -7.17
N LYS A 181 -6.54 -15.84 -7.04
CA LYS A 181 -5.89 -16.28 -5.80
C LYS A 181 -6.10 -15.31 -4.64
N LEU A 182 -6.28 -14.01 -4.91
CA LEU A 182 -6.53 -12.97 -3.90
C LEU A 182 -7.86 -13.16 -3.17
N PHE A 183 -8.80 -13.87 -3.77
CA PHE A 183 -10.12 -14.16 -3.22
C PHE A 183 -10.19 -15.51 -2.49
N ASN A 184 -9.10 -16.29 -2.53
CA ASN A 184 -9.03 -17.61 -1.91
C ASN A 184 -8.57 -17.49 -0.45
N VAL A 185 -9.46 -16.97 0.38
CA VAL A 185 -9.25 -16.79 1.82
C VAL A 185 -10.34 -17.49 2.60
N ALA A 186 -10.02 -17.92 3.82
CA ALA A 186 -11.02 -18.52 4.71
C ALA A 186 -11.95 -17.45 5.29
N GLY A 187 -13.23 -17.76 5.47
CA GLY A 187 -14.21 -16.88 6.09
C GLY A 187 -15.23 -16.30 5.12
N GLU A 188 -15.60 -15.03 5.32
CA GLU A 188 -16.58 -14.33 4.48
C GLU A 188 -16.05 -14.17 3.05
N PRO A 189 -16.91 -14.33 2.01
CA PRO A 189 -16.52 -14.06 0.64
C PRO A 189 -15.99 -12.65 0.47
N VAL A 190 -14.89 -12.50 -0.29
CA VAL A 190 -14.30 -11.22 -0.66
C VAL A 190 -14.92 -10.72 -1.95
N ASP A 191 -15.40 -9.47 -1.94
CA ASP A 191 -16.00 -8.81 -3.11
C ASP A 191 -14.95 -8.03 -3.90
N ILE A 192 -14.04 -7.35 -3.20
CA ILE A 192 -12.96 -6.55 -3.77
C ILE A 192 -11.66 -6.94 -3.10
N ALA A 193 -10.64 -7.27 -3.89
CA ALA A 193 -9.30 -7.54 -3.39
C ALA A 193 -8.40 -6.33 -3.56
N ILE A 194 -7.57 -6.02 -2.54
CA ILE A 194 -6.56 -4.97 -2.58
C ILE A 194 -5.21 -5.58 -2.25
N TYR A 195 -4.23 -5.32 -3.10
CA TYR A 195 -2.86 -5.77 -2.93
C TYR A 195 -1.86 -4.66 -3.27
N ALA A 196 -0.57 -4.84 -2.98
CA ALA A 196 0.52 -3.89 -3.19
C ALA A 196 1.73 -4.54 -3.89
N HIS A 197 2.95 -4.40 -3.34
CA HIS A 197 4.16 -5.11 -3.71
C HIS A 197 4.73 -4.81 -5.11
N VAL A 198 3.90 -4.67 -6.14
CA VAL A 198 4.35 -4.45 -7.51
C VAL A 198 4.55 -2.98 -7.86
N HIS A 199 4.25 -2.08 -6.94
CA HIS A 199 4.41 -0.63 -7.03
C HIS A 199 3.69 0.04 -8.22
N HIS A 200 2.73 -0.65 -8.82
CA HIS A 200 1.92 -0.13 -9.93
C HIS A 200 0.50 0.13 -9.43
N ASP A 201 0.01 1.33 -9.65
CA ASP A 201 -1.42 1.59 -9.49
C ASP A 201 -2.21 0.83 -10.55
N LEU A 202 -3.22 0.08 -10.10
CA LEU A 202 -3.94 -0.86 -10.95
C LEU A 202 -5.40 -0.99 -10.52
N LEU A 203 -6.29 -0.99 -11.51
CA LEU A 203 -7.63 -1.54 -11.41
C LEU A 203 -7.79 -2.61 -12.49
N ARG A 204 -8.15 -3.80 -12.07
CA ARG A 204 -8.48 -4.89 -12.99
C ARG A 204 -9.57 -5.79 -12.40
N TYR A 205 -9.95 -6.82 -13.15
CA TYR A 205 -10.91 -7.82 -12.72
C TYR A 205 -10.27 -9.21 -12.74
N GLY A 206 -10.63 -10.05 -11.78
CA GLY A 206 -10.40 -11.48 -11.81
C GLY A 206 -11.21 -12.16 -12.92
N SER A 207 -11.07 -13.48 -13.08
CA SER A 207 -11.77 -14.24 -14.11
C SER A 207 -13.29 -14.34 -13.88
N ASP A 208 -13.75 -14.09 -12.64
CA ASP A 208 -15.14 -14.06 -12.22
C ASP A 208 -15.72 -12.64 -12.03
N GLU A 209 -15.11 -11.65 -12.66
CA GLU A 209 -15.48 -10.23 -12.64
C GLU A 209 -15.35 -9.53 -11.27
N ARG A 210 -14.78 -10.17 -10.23
CA ARG A 210 -14.47 -9.48 -8.98
C ARG A 210 -13.33 -8.49 -9.17
N MET A 211 -13.46 -7.34 -8.50
CA MET A 211 -12.52 -6.23 -8.67
C MET A 211 -11.23 -6.45 -7.88
N VAL A 212 -10.10 -6.12 -8.51
CA VAL A 212 -8.77 -6.11 -7.90
C VAL A 212 -8.16 -4.72 -8.05
N LEU A 213 -7.65 -4.19 -6.94
CA LEU A 213 -7.05 -2.85 -6.85
C LEU A 213 -5.63 -2.94 -6.30
N ASN A 214 -4.77 -2.01 -6.76
CA ASN A 214 -3.45 -1.77 -6.18
C ASN A 214 -3.23 -0.25 -6.09
N PRO A 215 -2.83 0.29 -4.93
CA PRO A 215 -2.66 1.73 -4.76
C PRO A 215 -1.41 2.32 -5.45
N GLY A 216 -0.52 1.50 -5.97
CA GLY A 216 0.84 1.90 -6.32
C GLY A 216 1.74 2.02 -5.10
N ALA A 217 2.82 2.76 -5.20
CA ALA A 217 3.82 2.94 -4.14
C ALA A 217 3.93 4.41 -3.72
N VAL A 218 3.96 4.65 -2.41
CA VAL A 218 4.20 6.00 -1.87
C VAL A 218 5.65 6.43 -2.09
N GLY A 219 6.60 5.58 -1.75
CA GLY A 219 8.01 5.96 -1.70
C GLY A 219 8.84 5.52 -2.89
N GLU A 220 8.42 4.47 -3.58
CA GLU A 220 9.19 3.83 -4.66
C GLU A 220 8.28 3.42 -5.82
N PRO A 221 7.60 4.36 -6.50
CA PRO A 221 6.83 4.03 -7.69
C PRO A 221 7.77 3.45 -8.76
N PHE A 222 7.29 2.40 -9.43
CA PHE A 222 8.10 1.64 -10.35
C PHE A 222 7.37 1.38 -11.67
N ASN A 223 8.09 1.46 -12.80
CA ASN A 223 7.56 1.05 -14.10
C ASN A 223 8.71 0.62 -15.02
N HIS A 224 8.55 -0.50 -15.71
CA HIS A 224 9.53 -0.95 -16.72
C HIS A 224 9.48 -0.15 -18.02
N TRP A 225 8.34 0.46 -18.35
CA TRP A 225 8.21 1.28 -19.53
C TRP A 225 8.82 2.65 -19.30
N GLN A 226 9.93 2.94 -20.00
CA GLN A 226 10.77 4.12 -19.75
C GLN A 226 10.02 5.46 -19.68
N PRO A 227 9.02 5.77 -20.53
CA PRO A 227 8.26 7.01 -20.41
C PRO A 227 7.48 7.12 -19.09
N LEU A 228 6.92 6.01 -18.59
CA LEU A 228 6.16 5.96 -17.33
C LEU A 228 7.09 5.90 -16.09
N GLN A 229 8.29 5.33 -16.23
CA GLN A 229 9.30 5.28 -15.17
C GLN A 229 9.73 6.67 -14.67
N ARG A 230 9.47 7.71 -15.46
CA ARG A 230 9.77 9.11 -15.07
C ARG A 230 8.80 9.67 -14.03
N ASP A 231 7.64 9.06 -13.88
CA ASP A 231 6.68 9.46 -12.84
C ASP A 231 7.10 8.86 -11.50
N LEU A 232 7.76 9.70 -10.71
CA LEU A 232 8.26 9.35 -9.36
C LEU A 232 7.46 10.07 -8.27
N ARG A 233 6.21 10.46 -8.56
CA ARG A 233 5.29 11.00 -7.56
C ARG A 233 4.88 9.92 -6.58
N ALA A 234 4.44 10.30 -5.39
CA ALA A 234 3.88 9.36 -4.43
C ALA A 234 2.49 8.91 -4.90
N HIS A 235 2.27 7.59 -4.98
CA HIS A 235 0.98 7.02 -5.38
C HIS A 235 0.22 6.50 -4.16
N TYR A 236 -1.08 6.73 -4.15
CA TYR A 236 -2.02 6.10 -3.21
C TYR A 236 -3.44 6.09 -3.79
N LEU A 237 -4.36 5.39 -3.15
CA LEU A 237 -5.73 5.20 -3.62
C LEU A 237 -6.72 5.78 -2.61
N ILE A 238 -7.75 6.50 -3.09
CA ILE A 238 -8.92 6.84 -2.28
C ILE A 238 -10.11 6.00 -2.78
N LEU A 239 -10.78 5.33 -1.85
CA LEU A 239 -12.04 4.65 -2.07
C LEU A 239 -13.16 5.46 -1.41
N GLU A 240 -14.25 5.70 -2.12
CA GLU A 240 -15.50 6.19 -1.53
C GLU A 240 -16.50 5.02 -1.50
N VAL A 241 -16.93 4.63 -0.30
CA VAL A 241 -17.91 3.57 -0.09
C VAL A 241 -19.15 4.16 0.56
N ASP A 242 -20.33 3.80 0.04
CA ASP A 242 -21.61 4.24 0.56
C ASP A 242 -22.55 3.04 0.87
N ASP A 243 -23.84 3.35 1.10
CA ASP A 243 -24.84 2.33 1.44
C ASP A 243 -25.18 1.40 0.25
N ILE A 244 -24.75 1.74 -0.97
CA ILE A 244 -25.02 0.96 -2.20
C ILE A 244 -23.80 0.12 -2.56
N GLY A 245 -22.57 0.65 -2.33
CA GLY A 245 -21.34 -0.03 -2.67
C GLY A 245 -20.15 0.91 -2.85
N LEU A 246 -19.23 0.56 -3.76
CA LEU A 246 -18.08 1.39 -4.11
C LEU A 246 -18.54 2.51 -5.06
N ALA A 247 -18.61 3.73 -4.52
CA ALA A 247 -19.10 4.91 -5.25
C ALA A 247 -18.01 5.53 -6.15
N GLU A 248 -16.75 5.54 -5.69
CA GLU A 248 -15.61 6.09 -6.43
C GLU A 248 -14.31 5.39 -6.09
N THR A 249 -13.43 5.31 -7.08
CA THR A 249 -12.04 4.84 -6.96
C THR A 249 -11.14 5.90 -7.59
N SER A 250 -10.31 6.56 -6.78
CA SER A 250 -9.46 7.67 -7.22
C SER A 250 -7.98 7.36 -6.98
N PHE A 251 -7.23 7.11 -8.07
CA PHE A 251 -5.78 6.99 -8.02
C PHE A 251 -5.14 8.36 -7.94
N ARG A 252 -4.29 8.55 -6.96
CA ARG A 252 -3.66 9.84 -6.64
C ARG A 252 -2.15 9.77 -6.85
N HIS A 253 -1.61 10.75 -7.59
CA HIS A 253 -0.17 10.90 -7.84
C HIS A 253 0.28 12.27 -7.31
N ILE A 254 0.98 12.27 -6.19
CA ILE A 254 1.30 13.49 -5.44
C ILE A 254 2.77 13.85 -5.57
N GLY A 255 3.03 15.07 -6.06
CA GLY A 255 4.40 15.60 -6.12
C GLY A 255 4.98 15.85 -4.74
N TYR A 256 6.26 15.49 -4.55
CA TYR A 256 7.03 15.77 -3.34
C TYR A 256 8.45 16.23 -3.68
N SER A 257 9.18 16.76 -2.70
CA SER A 257 10.53 17.25 -2.90
C SER A 257 11.55 16.12 -2.78
N ARG A 258 11.96 15.55 -3.92
CA ARG A 258 13.04 14.55 -3.98
C ARG A 258 14.41 15.15 -3.56
N ASP A 259 14.62 16.45 -3.75
CA ASP A 259 15.83 17.10 -3.29
C ASP A 259 15.88 17.20 -1.77
N GLN A 260 14.75 17.46 -1.13
CA GLN A 260 14.67 17.41 0.34
C GLN A 260 14.91 15.97 0.84
N GLU A 261 14.36 14.95 0.19
CA GLU A 261 14.60 13.55 0.56
C GLU A 261 16.08 13.16 0.42
N LYS A 262 16.74 13.58 -0.67
CA LYS A 262 18.19 13.38 -0.83
C LYS A 262 19.01 14.09 0.25
N GLN A 263 18.59 15.28 0.69
CA GLN A 263 19.25 15.99 1.81
C GLN A 263 19.07 15.29 3.15
N ILE A 264 17.92 14.64 3.37
CA ILE A 264 17.69 13.78 4.56
C ILE A 264 18.66 12.61 4.52
N ALA A 265 18.77 11.93 3.38
CA ALA A 265 19.72 10.84 3.20
C ALA A 265 21.18 11.30 3.42
N ASP A 266 21.56 12.48 2.91
CA ASP A 266 22.92 13.01 3.07
C ASP A 266 23.30 13.32 4.53
N LYS A 267 22.30 13.63 5.37
CA LYS A 267 22.49 13.93 6.80
C LYS A 267 22.42 12.69 7.70
N SER A 268 22.07 11.54 7.13
CA SER A 268 21.97 10.26 7.82
C SER A 268 23.23 9.42 7.64
N ASP A 269 23.36 8.40 8.46
CA ASP A 269 24.35 7.33 8.32
C ASP A 269 23.83 6.12 7.54
N LEU A 270 22.83 6.36 6.65
CA LEU A 270 22.20 5.34 5.83
C LEU A 270 23.24 4.53 5.03
N PRO A 271 23.32 3.21 5.18
CA PRO A 271 24.11 2.37 4.30
C PRO A 271 23.55 2.40 2.87
N TYR A 272 24.41 2.27 1.87
CA TYR A 272 24.03 2.38 0.45
C TYR A 272 23.31 3.69 0.07
N ARG A 273 23.57 4.76 0.81
CA ARG A 273 22.96 6.08 0.60
C ARG A 273 23.02 6.55 -0.84
N ASP A 274 24.14 6.32 -1.53
CA ASP A 274 24.31 6.78 -2.91
C ASP A 274 23.42 5.98 -3.87
N LEU A 275 23.16 4.69 -3.60
CA LEU A 275 22.19 3.90 -4.38
C LEU A 275 20.76 4.39 -4.15
N TYR A 276 20.38 4.72 -2.91
CA TYR A 276 19.10 5.34 -2.61
C TYR A 276 18.90 6.65 -3.36
N LYS A 277 19.90 7.55 -3.31
CA LYS A 277 19.85 8.83 -4.04
C LYS A 277 19.77 8.63 -5.55
N LYS A 278 20.46 7.64 -6.10
CA LYS A 278 20.40 7.27 -7.52
C LYS A 278 19.01 6.76 -7.90
N MET A 279 18.38 5.94 -7.06
CA MET A 279 17.00 5.48 -7.22
C MET A 279 16.02 6.66 -7.26
N MET A 280 16.17 7.66 -6.38
CA MET A 280 15.35 8.89 -6.37
C MET A 280 15.43 9.71 -7.66
N VAL A 281 16.45 9.50 -8.50
CA VAL A 281 16.63 10.20 -9.79
C VAL A 281 16.14 9.33 -10.94
N THR A 282 16.45 8.04 -10.90
CA THR A 282 16.26 7.12 -12.04
C THR A 282 14.96 6.35 -12.01
N GLY A 283 14.31 6.22 -10.84
CA GLY A 283 13.18 5.31 -10.64
C GLY A 283 13.56 3.83 -10.80
N ARG A 284 14.84 3.49 -10.67
CA ARG A 284 15.33 2.13 -10.80
C ARG A 284 15.79 1.59 -9.44
N ALA A 285 15.22 0.47 -9.03
CA ALA A 285 15.71 -0.31 -7.89
C ALA A 285 17.02 -1.02 -8.22
N TYR A 286 17.91 -1.15 -7.23
CA TYR A 286 19.23 -1.80 -7.37
C TYR A 286 19.33 -3.09 -6.54
N THR A 287 18.24 -3.57 -5.99
CA THR A 287 18.16 -4.72 -5.08
C THR A 287 18.63 -6.06 -5.69
N HIS A 288 18.68 -6.14 -7.02
CA HIS A 288 19.08 -7.34 -7.75
C HIS A 288 20.30 -7.08 -8.66
N ASP A 289 21.01 -5.99 -8.46
CA ASP A 289 22.25 -5.67 -9.17
C ASP A 289 23.43 -6.26 -8.37
N ASP A 290 23.63 -7.57 -8.48
CA ASP A 290 24.58 -8.31 -7.66
C ASP A 290 26.04 -7.84 -7.85
N GLU A 291 26.43 -7.37 -9.03
CA GLU A 291 27.75 -6.82 -9.30
C GLU A 291 27.96 -5.52 -8.51
N LEU A 292 27.04 -4.57 -8.66
CA LEU A 292 27.07 -3.29 -7.96
C LEU A 292 27.00 -3.45 -6.44
N LEU A 293 26.11 -4.34 -5.97
CA LEU A 293 25.99 -4.62 -4.52
C LEU A 293 27.25 -5.27 -3.96
N THR A 294 27.94 -6.13 -4.73
CA THR A 294 29.22 -6.72 -4.34
C THR A 294 30.29 -5.67 -4.15
N GLU A 295 30.38 -4.68 -5.07
CA GLU A 295 31.32 -3.57 -4.94
C GLU A 295 31.08 -2.80 -3.64
N TYR A 296 29.84 -2.38 -3.37
CA TYR A 296 29.48 -1.64 -2.16
C TYR A 296 29.75 -2.49 -0.88
N ASN A 297 29.36 -3.76 -0.89
CA ASN A 297 29.54 -4.66 0.24
C ASN A 297 31.02 -4.77 0.62
N ASN A 298 31.91 -4.90 -0.37
CA ASN A 298 33.35 -5.00 -0.16
C ASN A 298 33.96 -3.64 0.24
N GLN A 299 33.59 -2.56 -0.43
CA GLN A 299 34.11 -1.20 -0.18
C GLN A 299 33.86 -0.78 1.27
N TYR A 300 32.66 -1.06 1.79
CA TYR A 300 32.23 -0.63 3.13
C TYR A 300 32.26 -1.75 4.17
N ASN A 301 32.70 -2.96 3.80
CA ASN A 301 32.77 -4.12 4.68
C ASN A 301 31.44 -4.47 5.39
N TYR A 302 30.32 -4.28 4.70
CA TYR A 302 28.97 -4.40 5.25
C TYR A 302 28.64 -5.81 5.77
N ALA A 303 29.19 -6.85 5.17
CA ALA A 303 29.02 -8.22 5.65
C ALA A 303 29.56 -8.41 7.07
N ASP A 304 30.76 -7.90 7.36
CA ASP A 304 31.38 -8.02 8.68
C ASP A 304 30.72 -7.10 9.72
N GLU A 305 30.25 -5.94 9.30
CA GLU A 305 29.48 -5.06 10.19
C GLU A 305 28.22 -5.76 10.69
N TYR A 306 27.44 -6.33 9.77
CA TYR A 306 26.23 -7.07 10.16
C TYR A 306 26.54 -8.33 10.98
N ARG A 307 27.58 -9.09 10.64
CA ARG A 307 27.99 -10.24 11.47
C ARG A 307 28.33 -9.87 12.90
N LYS A 308 29.02 -8.73 13.11
CA LYS A 308 29.32 -8.20 14.46
C LYS A 308 28.05 -7.81 15.19
N TYR A 309 27.10 -7.15 14.49
CA TYR A 309 25.81 -6.79 15.03
C TYR A 309 25.03 -8.06 15.46
N ALA A 310 24.85 -9.03 14.56
CA ALA A 310 24.13 -10.27 14.84
C ALA A 310 24.76 -11.07 16.00
N LYS A 311 26.10 -11.13 16.08
CA LYS A 311 26.81 -11.77 17.18
C LYS A 311 26.53 -11.08 18.53
N LYS A 312 26.44 -9.73 18.56
CA LYS A 312 26.14 -9.00 19.79
C LYS A 312 24.71 -9.24 20.30
N LEU A 313 23.76 -9.54 19.42
CA LEU A 313 22.38 -9.84 19.81
C LEU A 313 22.22 -11.26 20.37
N ASN A 314 23.05 -12.22 19.91
CA ASN A 314 22.91 -13.65 20.20
C ASN A 314 23.97 -14.18 21.21
N GLY A 315 24.82 -13.32 21.74
CA GLY A 315 25.88 -13.67 22.72
C GLY A 315 25.65 -13.03 24.05
#